data_e19419e050b3d018b0560e44c23f940f
#
_entry.id   e19419e050b3d018b0560e44c23f940f
#
_cell.length_a   1.000
_cell.length_b   1.000
_cell.length_c   1.000
_cell.angle_alpha   90.00
_cell.angle_beta   90.00
_cell.angle_gamma   90.00
#
_symmetry.space_group_name_H-M   'P 1'
#
loop_
_entity.id
_entity.type
_entity.pdbx_description
1 polymer ?
#
loop_
_entity_poly.entity_id
_entity_poly.type
_entity_poly.pdbx_seq_one_letter_code
_entity_poly.pdbx_strand_id
1 'polypeptide(L)'
;HEHVFVRGTDNQVWQKWWTGAGGWSGWVALGTPPGGFIGAPSVISRNGTVCNIYVRGADNALWQKAWFNNAWHDWGRHNDGGVLASEPALGSMGPDHEHVFVRGTDNQVWQKWWQG
;
A
#
# COMPACT_ATOMS: atom_id res chain seq x y z
N HIS A 1 -11.90 7.98 -11.94
CA HIS A 1 -11.15 6.71 -11.91
C HIS A 1 -11.33 6.02 -10.59
N GLU A 2 -11.60 4.73 -10.63
CA GLU A 2 -11.62 3.89 -9.44
C GLU A 2 -10.57 2.81 -9.59
N HIS A 3 -9.88 2.49 -8.50
CA HIS A 3 -8.85 1.47 -8.46
C HIS A 3 -9.15 0.50 -7.34
N VAL A 4 -9.08 -0.79 -7.64
CA VAL A 4 -9.27 -1.86 -6.66
C VAL A 4 -7.97 -2.63 -6.54
N PHE A 5 -7.51 -2.82 -5.31
CA PHE A 5 -6.29 -3.56 -5.02
C PHE A 5 -6.64 -4.70 -4.08
N VAL A 6 -6.19 -5.89 -4.41
CA VAL A 6 -6.48 -7.08 -3.60
C VAL A 6 -5.23 -7.94 -3.46
N ARG A 7 -5.26 -8.84 -2.47
CA ARG A 7 -4.28 -9.91 -2.38
C ARG A 7 -4.86 -11.12 -3.13
N GLY A 8 -4.14 -11.59 -4.15
CA GLY A 8 -4.51 -12.79 -4.86
C GLY A 8 -4.17 -14.06 -4.09
N THR A 9 -4.71 -15.19 -4.54
CA THR A 9 -4.39 -16.49 -3.96
C THR A 9 -2.93 -16.87 -4.16
N ASP A 10 -2.25 -16.22 -5.10
CA ASP A 10 -0.81 -16.36 -5.34
C ASP A 10 0.03 -15.46 -4.43
N ASN A 11 -0.62 -14.78 -3.49
CA ASN A 11 0.02 -13.88 -2.53
C ASN A 11 0.71 -12.68 -3.16
N GLN A 12 0.18 -12.21 -4.28
CA GLN A 12 0.61 -10.98 -4.92
C GLN A 12 -0.46 -9.91 -4.79
N VAL A 13 -0.07 -8.64 -4.92
CA VAL A 13 -1.02 -7.54 -5.05
C VAL A 13 -1.48 -7.48 -6.50
N TRP A 14 -2.79 -7.48 -6.70
CA TRP A 14 -3.41 -7.34 -8.01
C TRP A 14 -4.22 -6.07 -8.06
N GLN A 15 -4.23 -5.41 -9.21
CA GLN A 15 -4.92 -4.15 -9.43
C GLN A 15 -5.88 -4.28 -10.61
N LYS A 16 -7.03 -3.64 -10.44
CA LYS A 16 -8.03 -3.46 -11.50
C LYS A 16 -8.56 -2.04 -11.40
N TRP A 17 -8.82 -1.40 -12.52
CA TRP A 17 -9.30 -0.02 -12.49
C TRP A 17 -10.43 0.19 -13.48
N TRP A 18 -11.22 1.22 -13.21
CA TRP A 18 -12.35 1.64 -14.03
C TRP A 18 -12.07 3.03 -14.56
N THR A 19 -12.27 3.21 -15.87
CA THR A 19 -11.95 4.45 -16.59
C THR A 19 -13.16 5.17 -17.14
N GLY A 20 -14.36 4.81 -16.73
CA GLY A 20 -15.59 5.41 -17.24
C GLY A 20 -15.98 4.80 -18.58
N ALA A 21 -15.85 5.54 -19.66
CA ALA A 21 -16.27 5.09 -20.99
C ALA A 21 -15.57 3.80 -21.46
N GLY A 22 -14.36 3.55 -21.00
CA GLY A 22 -13.59 2.36 -21.31
C GLY A 22 -13.94 1.13 -20.47
N GLY A 23 -14.74 1.30 -19.41
CA GLY A 23 -15.10 0.23 -18.49
C GLY A 23 -13.94 -0.23 -17.62
N TRP A 24 -14.05 -1.46 -17.11
CA TRP A 24 -13.03 -2.05 -16.25
C TRP A 24 -11.86 -2.59 -17.05
N SER A 25 -10.66 -2.41 -16.53
CA SER A 25 -9.46 -3.07 -17.04
C SER A 25 -9.48 -4.56 -16.68
N GLY A 26 -8.55 -5.33 -17.27
CA GLY A 26 -8.22 -6.64 -16.74
C GLY A 26 -7.40 -6.50 -15.45
N TRP A 27 -7.19 -7.61 -14.75
CA TRP A 27 -6.33 -7.64 -13.58
C TRP A 27 -4.87 -7.51 -13.98
N VAL A 28 -4.13 -6.70 -13.23
CA VAL A 28 -2.68 -6.50 -13.42
C VAL A 28 -1.97 -6.87 -12.13
N ALA A 29 -0.96 -7.71 -12.21
CA ALA A 29 -0.15 -8.11 -11.06
C ALA A 29 0.86 -7.02 -10.73
N LEU A 30 0.93 -6.62 -9.48
CA LEU A 30 1.92 -5.66 -8.99
C LEU A 30 3.00 -6.31 -8.14
N GLY A 31 2.97 -7.63 -8.02
CA GLY A 31 3.99 -8.38 -7.30
C GLY A 31 3.77 -8.42 -5.80
N THR A 32 4.86 -8.69 -5.11
CA THR A 32 4.89 -8.82 -3.66
C THR A 32 6.26 -8.41 -3.15
N PRO A 33 6.38 -7.90 -1.91
CA PRO A 33 7.71 -7.71 -1.34
C PRO A 33 8.41 -9.06 -1.16
N PRO A 34 9.74 -9.08 -1.09
CA PRO A 34 10.48 -10.33 -0.87
C PRO A 34 9.93 -11.09 0.33
N GLY A 35 9.66 -12.38 0.15
CA GLY A 35 9.07 -13.23 1.20
C GLY A 35 7.55 -13.16 1.29
N GLY A 36 6.87 -12.29 0.54
CA GLY A 36 5.43 -12.17 0.55
C GLY A 36 4.90 -11.18 1.57
N PHE A 37 3.58 -11.12 1.73
CA PHE A 37 2.94 -10.25 2.70
C PHE A 37 1.72 -10.90 3.32
N ILE A 38 1.25 -10.32 4.42
CA ILE A 38 0.16 -10.84 5.24
C ILE A 38 -0.97 -9.83 5.25
N GLY A 39 -2.21 -10.31 5.14
CA GLY A 39 -3.40 -9.46 5.18
C GLY A 39 -3.66 -8.76 3.86
N ALA A 40 -4.44 -7.70 3.89
CA ALA A 40 -4.83 -6.94 2.72
C ALA A 40 -3.87 -5.77 2.47
N PRO A 41 -3.67 -5.36 1.21
CA PRO A 41 -2.96 -4.11 0.94
C PRO A 41 -3.81 -2.91 1.29
N SER A 42 -3.16 -1.82 1.70
CA SER A 42 -3.80 -0.53 1.89
C SER A 42 -3.19 0.47 0.92
N VAL A 43 -4.01 1.35 0.37
CA VAL A 43 -3.60 2.21 -0.74
C VAL A 43 -4.04 3.64 -0.45
N ILE A 44 -3.18 4.58 -0.78
CA ILE A 44 -3.49 6.00 -0.73
C ILE A 44 -2.99 6.68 -2.00
N SER A 45 -3.79 7.60 -2.52
CA SER A 45 -3.44 8.39 -3.70
C SER A 45 -3.42 9.87 -3.33
N ARG A 46 -2.44 10.59 -3.83
CA ARG A 46 -2.31 12.04 -3.60
C ARG A 46 -2.33 12.78 -4.92
N ASN A 47 -3.17 13.81 -5.02
CA ASN A 47 -3.29 14.74 -6.15
C ASN A 47 -3.38 14.05 -7.54
N GLY A 48 -3.72 12.79 -7.63
CA GLY A 48 -3.80 12.07 -8.90
C GLY A 48 -2.45 11.76 -9.54
N THR A 49 -1.33 12.10 -8.91
CA THR A 49 0.01 11.91 -9.47
C THR A 49 0.85 10.90 -8.70
N VAL A 50 0.44 10.58 -7.48
CA VAL A 50 1.17 9.64 -6.62
C VAL A 50 0.18 8.64 -6.05
N CYS A 51 0.56 7.37 -6.08
CA CYS A 51 -0.21 6.31 -5.45
C CYS A 51 0.76 5.42 -4.68
N ASN A 52 0.44 5.13 -3.44
CA ASN A 52 1.27 4.29 -2.58
C ASN A 52 0.48 3.10 -2.06
N ILE A 53 1.09 1.93 -2.13
CA ILE A 53 0.55 0.70 -1.56
C ILE A 53 1.42 0.34 -0.36
N TYR A 54 0.77 0.08 0.77
CA TYR A 54 1.44 -0.36 1.99
C TYR A 54 0.93 -1.73 2.37
N VAL A 55 1.84 -2.61 2.75
CA VAL A 55 1.51 -3.96 3.20
C VAL A 55 2.32 -4.31 4.44
N ARG A 56 1.82 -5.30 5.19
CA ARG A 56 2.58 -5.96 6.24
C ARG A 56 3.32 -7.12 5.59
N GLY A 57 4.65 -7.04 5.53
CA GLY A 57 5.46 -8.11 4.96
C GLY A 57 5.40 -9.39 5.79
N ALA A 58 5.83 -10.50 5.20
CA ALA A 58 5.93 -11.77 5.93
C ALA A 58 6.92 -11.69 7.10
N ASP A 59 7.82 -10.70 7.07
CA ASP A 59 8.74 -10.38 8.17
C ASP A 59 8.12 -9.46 9.23
N ASN A 60 6.82 -9.15 9.11
CA ASN A 60 6.09 -8.24 9.99
C ASN A 60 6.57 -6.79 9.93
N ALA A 61 7.31 -6.42 8.89
CA ALA A 61 7.72 -5.05 8.64
C ALA A 61 6.72 -4.33 7.74
N LEU A 62 6.79 -3.01 7.73
CA LEU A 62 6.04 -2.19 6.80
C LEU A 62 6.77 -2.14 5.47
N TRP A 63 6.09 -2.48 4.39
CA TRP A 63 6.60 -2.43 3.03
C TRP A 63 5.74 -1.51 2.19
N GLN A 64 6.34 -0.85 1.21
CA GLN A 64 5.68 0.13 0.36
C GLN A 64 6.06 -0.10 -1.10
N LYS A 65 5.08 0.08 -1.97
CA LYS A 65 5.31 0.20 -3.42
C LYS A 65 4.67 1.50 -3.89
N ALA A 66 5.43 2.30 -4.62
CA ALA A 66 5.00 3.64 -5.02
C ALA A 66 4.84 3.73 -6.53
N TRP A 67 3.81 4.47 -6.96
CA TRP A 67 3.64 4.90 -8.34
C TRP A 67 3.80 6.42 -8.40
N PHE A 68 4.78 6.85 -9.16
CA PHE A 68 5.00 8.28 -9.43
C PHE A 68 5.79 8.41 -10.74
N ASN A 69 5.76 9.57 -11.34
CA ASN A 69 6.35 9.81 -12.66
C ASN A 69 5.87 8.79 -13.69
N ASN A 70 4.57 8.44 -13.63
CA ASN A 70 3.90 7.52 -14.55
C ASN A 70 4.44 6.09 -14.52
N ALA A 71 5.04 5.65 -13.42
CA ALA A 71 5.57 4.29 -13.31
C ALA A 71 5.48 3.75 -11.88
N TRP A 72 5.32 2.43 -11.77
CA TRP A 72 5.48 1.73 -10.49
C TRP A 72 6.96 1.53 -10.22
N HIS A 73 7.35 1.71 -8.95
CA HIS A 73 8.71 1.47 -8.48
C HIS A 73 8.72 0.22 -7.60
N ASP A 74 9.89 -0.34 -7.35
CA ASP A 74 10.02 -1.59 -6.60
C ASP A 74 9.56 -1.47 -5.16
N TRP A 75 9.21 -2.62 -4.56
CA TRP A 75 8.88 -2.71 -3.15
C TRP A 75 10.05 -2.27 -2.30
N GLY A 76 9.78 -1.43 -1.30
CA GLY A 76 10.77 -0.96 -0.36
C GLY A 76 10.33 -1.21 1.08
N ARG A 77 11.27 -1.64 1.92
CA ARG A 77 11.04 -1.89 3.34
C ARG A 77 11.29 -0.62 4.14
N HIS A 78 10.37 -0.32 5.04
CA HIS A 78 10.59 0.75 6.02
C HIS A 78 11.39 0.18 7.20
N ASN A 79 12.66 0.55 7.29
CA ASN A 79 13.56 -0.02 8.29
C ASN A 79 13.26 0.48 9.71
N ASP A 80 12.59 1.61 9.83
CA ASP A 80 12.17 2.21 11.09
C ASP A 80 10.68 2.05 11.35
N GLY A 81 10.00 1.17 10.61
CA GLY A 81 8.57 0.99 10.73
C GLY A 81 8.10 0.12 11.88
N GLY A 82 9.03 -0.48 12.63
CA GLY A 82 8.71 -1.36 13.74
C GLY A 82 8.24 -2.74 13.31
N VAL A 83 7.63 -3.45 14.25
CA VAL A 83 7.06 -4.79 14.02
C VAL A 83 5.54 -4.65 14.07
N LEU A 84 4.88 -5.04 13.00
CA LEU A 84 3.44 -4.88 12.83
C LEU A 84 2.69 -6.12 13.32
N ALA A 85 1.59 -5.90 14.03
CA ALA A 85 0.66 -6.95 14.42
C ALA A 85 -0.65 -6.89 13.62
N SER A 86 -0.75 -5.98 12.66
CA SER A 86 -1.91 -5.85 11.76
C SER A 86 -1.44 -5.33 10.41
N GLU A 87 -2.30 -5.43 9.40
CA GLU A 87 -2.08 -4.68 8.18
C GLU A 87 -2.20 -3.18 8.45
N PRO A 88 -1.50 -2.34 7.66
CA PRO A 88 -1.57 -0.90 7.84
C PRO A 88 -2.93 -0.34 7.42
N ALA A 89 -3.38 0.71 8.09
CA ALA A 89 -4.49 1.54 7.67
C ALA A 89 -3.96 2.93 7.34
N LEU A 90 -4.56 3.59 6.38
CA LEU A 90 -4.04 4.84 5.85
C LEU A 90 -5.05 5.97 6.03
N GLY A 91 -4.51 7.18 6.21
CA GLY A 91 -5.29 8.40 6.23
C GLY A 91 -4.51 9.53 5.60
N SER A 92 -5.21 10.59 5.21
CA SER A 92 -4.61 11.78 4.64
C SER A 92 -5.24 13.02 5.24
N MET A 93 -4.41 14.01 5.53
CA MET A 93 -4.86 15.32 6.00
C MET A 93 -4.62 16.41 4.94
N GLY A 94 -4.41 16.00 3.70
CA GLY A 94 -4.18 16.91 2.60
C GLY A 94 -3.29 16.26 1.55
N PRO A 95 -3.07 16.96 0.42
CA PRO A 95 -2.35 16.35 -0.70
C PRO A 95 -0.87 16.07 -0.42
N ASP A 96 -0.29 16.71 0.60
CA ASP A 96 1.12 16.55 0.94
C ASP A 96 1.34 15.71 2.20
N HIS A 97 0.30 15.05 2.70
CA HIS A 97 0.38 14.27 3.93
C HIS A 97 -0.11 12.85 3.71
N GLU A 98 0.64 11.90 4.21
CA GLU A 98 0.21 10.51 4.31
C GLU A 98 0.46 10.04 5.73
N HIS A 99 -0.52 9.35 6.31
CA HIS A 99 -0.43 8.80 7.65
C HIS A 99 -0.68 7.31 7.59
N VAL A 100 0.21 6.54 8.20
CA VAL A 100 0.11 5.08 8.28
C VAL A 100 -0.12 4.72 9.74
N PHE A 101 -1.17 3.98 10.00
CA PHE A 101 -1.54 3.52 11.34
C PHE A 101 -1.47 2.01 11.39
N VAL A 102 -0.85 1.48 12.43
CA VAL A 102 -0.72 0.03 12.62
C VAL A 102 -0.98 -0.31 14.08
N ARG A 103 -1.32 -1.58 14.33
CA ARG A 103 -1.29 -2.12 15.68
C ARG A 103 0.09 -2.70 15.94
N GLY A 104 0.75 -2.25 16.99
CA GLY A 104 2.03 -2.79 17.38
C GLY A 104 1.87 -4.08 18.19
N THR A 105 2.98 -4.75 18.44
CA THR A 105 3.00 -5.97 19.26
C THR A 105 2.63 -5.71 20.71
N ASP A 106 2.69 -4.46 21.16
CA ASP A 106 2.24 -4.01 22.48
C ASP A 106 0.74 -3.72 22.53
N ASN A 107 0.02 -4.02 21.45
CA ASN A 107 -1.41 -3.82 21.30
C ASN A 107 -1.84 -2.34 21.35
N GLN A 108 -0.93 -1.44 21.00
CA GLN A 108 -1.21 -0.02 20.88
C GLN A 108 -1.31 0.37 19.39
N VAL A 109 -1.96 1.51 19.13
CA VAL A 109 -1.99 2.12 17.80
C VAL A 109 -0.74 2.96 17.64
N TRP A 110 0.02 2.69 16.60
CA TRP A 110 1.23 3.41 16.24
C TRP A 110 1.01 4.15 14.94
N GLN A 111 1.59 5.33 14.81
CA GLN A 111 1.45 6.18 13.63
C GLN A 111 2.82 6.54 13.08
N LYS A 112 2.90 6.53 11.76
CA LYS A 112 4.04 7.05 11.00
C LYS A 112 3.46 7.95 9.92
N TRP A 113 4.11 9.07 9.62
CA TRP A 113 3.59 9.99 8.60
C TRP A 113 4.69 10.48 7.70
N TRP A 114 4.27 10.87 6.51
CA TRP A 114 5.10 11.53 5.51
C TRP A 114 4.51 12.91 5.25
N GLN A 115 5.39 13.90 5.18
CA GLN A 115 5.03 15.28 4.99
C GLN A 115 5.98 15.84 3.94
N GLY A 116 5.44 16.22 2.78
CA GLY A 116 6.26 16.68 1.67
C GLY A 116 6.30 18.16 1.47
#